data_64332dd00de1076169d473fda5da9fc9
#
_entry.id   64332dd00de1076169d473fda5da9fc9
#
_cell.length_a   1.000
_cell.length_b   1.000
_cell.length_c   1.000
_cell.angle_alpha   90.00
_cell.angle_beta   90.00
_cell.angle_gamma   90.00
#
_symmetry.space_group_name_H-M   'P 1'
#
loop_
_entity.id
_entity.type
_entity.pdbx_description
1 polymer ?
#
loop_
_entity_poly.entity_id
_entity_poly.type
_entity_poly.pdbx_seq_one_letter_code
_entity_poly.pdbx_strand_id
1 'polypeptide(L)'
;MINENDILKHINNVLSVFMETYNDYPQSAVNNAKKVLKWRDKYGDEVKGMTRVGWTRANQLAKKEKISRSTIARMASFARHKNNSKVAEENKSTPWKDKGYVAWLGWGGSSGISWAQRKLKSIDNK
;
A
#
# COMPACT_ATOMS: atom_id res chain seq x y z
N MET A 1 -0.68 -27.47 34.14
CA MET A 1 -2.00 -27.09 33.61
C MET A 1 -2.04 -25.60 33.31
N ILE A 2 -2.46 -25.22 32.13
CA ILE A 2 -2.59 -23.81 31.74
C ILE A 2 -3.85 -23.27 32.40
N ASN A 3 -3.75 -22.16 33.13
CA ASN A 3 -4.89 -21.52 33.72
C ASN A 3 -5.58 -20.53 32.79
N GLU A 4 -6.77 -20.11 33.15
CA GLU A 4 -7.59 -19.20 32.34
C GLU A 4 -6.89 -17.87 32.06
N ASN A 5 -6.16 -17.31 33.02
CA ASN A 5 -5.46 -16.05 32.88
C ASN A 5 -4.32 -16.15 31.83
N ASP A 6 -3.61 -17.26 31.79
CA ASP A 6 -2.55 -17.49 30.81
C ASP A 6 -3.11 -17.60 29.40
N ILE A 7 -4.28 -18.24 29.25
CA ILE A 7 -4.99 -18.35 27.97
C ILE A 7 -5.40 -16.96 27.49
N LEU A 8 -5.98 -16.14 28.37
CA LEU A 8 -6.41 -14.78 28.03
C LEU A 8 -5.23 -13.90 27.60
N LYS A 9 -4.10 -13.99 28.31
CA LYS A 9 -2.88 -13.25 27.93
C LYS A 9 -2.41 -13.65 26.54
N HIS A 10 -2.41 -14.93 26.23
CA HIS A 10 -1.99 -15.41 24.91
C HIS A 10 -2.92 -14.89 23.83
N ILE A 11 -4.24 -14.96 24.04
CA ILE A 11 -5.25 -14.45 23.09
C ILE A 11 -5.05 -12.94 22.88
N ASN A 12 -4.86 -12.18 23.96
CA ASN A 12 -4.67 -10.73 23.87
C ASN A 12 -3.41 -10.37 23.08
N ASN A 13 -2.31 -11.12 23.25
CA ASN A 13 -1.07 -10.91 22.50
C ASN A 13 -1.28 -11.17 21.01
N VAL A 14 -1.99 -12.24 20.67
CA VAL A 14 -2.29 -12.57 19.26
C VAL A 14 -3.18 -11.48 18.66
N LEU A 15 -4.23 -11.06 19.35
CA LEU A 15 -5.13 -10.00 18.88
C LEU A 15 -4.39 -8.68 18.70
N SER A 16 -3.48 -8.33 19.62
CA SER A 16 -2.68 -7.11 19.52
C SER A 16 -1.86 -7.08 18.24
N VAL A 17 -1.20 -8.19 17.88
CA VAL A 17 -0.41 -8.29 16.64
C VAL A 17 -1.30 -8.06 15.40
N PHE A 18 -2.48 -8.67 15.36
CA PHE A 18 -3.40 -8.54 14.22
C PHE A 18 -4.08 -7.17 14.15
N MET A 19 -4.26 -6.51 15.30
CA MET A 19 -4.94 -5.23 15.38
C MET A 19 -3.99 -4.04 15.31
N GLU A 20 -2.67 -4.27 15.39
CA GLU A 20 -1.70 -3.19 15.23
C GLU A 20 -1.80 -2.58 13.84
N THR A 21 -1.60 -1.27 13.79
CA THR A 21 -1.60 -0.50 12.56
C THR A 21 -0.34 0.35 12.46
N TYR A 22 0.03 0.71 11.25
CA TYR A 22 1.31 1.34 10.97
C TYR A 22 1.16 2.43 9.94
N ASN A 23 1.88 3.53 10.12
CA ASN A 23 1.92 4.61 9.14
C ASN A 23 3.34 5.16 8.92
N ASP A 24 4.35 4.37 9.24
CA ASP A 24 5.76 4.78 9.10
C ASP A 24 6.31 4.55 7.69
N TYR A 25 5.43 4.51 6.69
CA TYR A 25 5.86 4.46 5.30
C TYR A 25 6.49 5.80 4.89
N PRO A 26 7.43 5.78 3.91
CA PRO A 26 8.17 6.99 3.55
C PRO A 26 7.29 8.05 2.89
N GLN A 27 7.71 9.29 2.98
CA GLN A 27 7.00 10.42 2.36
C GLN A 27 6.86 10.24 0.84
N SER A 28 7.82 9.60 0.20
CA SER A 28 7.73 9.30 -1.25
C SER A 28 6.53 8.42 -1.59
N ALA A 29 6.17 7.47 -0.71
CA ALA A 29 4.97 6.66 -0.89
C ALA A 29 3.70 7.51 -0.82
N VAL A 30 3.65 8.43 0.14
CA VAL A 30 2.56 9.41 0.27
C VAL A 30 2.45 10.25 -1.00
N ASN A 31 3.58 10.76 -1.48
CA ASN A 31 3.63 11.61 -2.67
C ASN A 31 3.19 10.86 -3.93
N ASN A 32 3.57 9.58 -4.06
CA ASN A 32 3.14 8.74 -5.18
C ASN A 32 1.62 8.58 -5.20
N ALA A 33 1.02 8.32 -4.04
CA ALA A 33 -0.43 8.20 -3.91
C ALA A 33 -1.13 9.53 -4.22
N LYS A 34 -0.62 10.64 -3.69
CA LYS A 34 -1.15 11.98 -3.97
C LYS A 34 -1.14 12.29 -5.46
N LYS A 35 -0.09 11.85 -6.15
CA LYS A 35 0.07 12.09 -7.59
C LYS A 35 -1.08 11.47 -8.39
N VAL A 36 -1.42 10.20 -8.14
CA VAL A 36 -2.52 9.56 -8.87
C VAL A 36 -3.88 10.16 -8.52
N LEU A 37 -4.07 10.60 -7.27
CA LEU A 37 -5.30 11.29 -6.87
C LEU A 37 -5.44 12.63 -7.60
N LYS A 38 -4.37 13.39 -7.74
CA LYS A 38 -4.35 14.63 -8.52
C LYS A 38 -4.65 14.37 -9.99
N TRP A 39 -4.09 13.30 -10.55
CA TRP A 39 -4.39 12.92 -11.93
C TRP A 39 -5.87 12.62 -12.12
N ARG A 40 -6.47 11.89 -11.17
CA ARG A 40 -7.90 11.59 -11.24
C ARG A 40 -8.73 12.87 -11.20
N ASP A 41 -8.38 13.80 -10.33
CA ASP A 41 -9.09 15.09 -10.23
C ASP A 41 -8.95 15.92 -11.50
N LYS A 42 -7.78 15.88 -12.13
CA LYS A 42 -7.49 16.69 -13.31
C LYS A 42 -7.98 16.05 -14.61
N TYR A 43 -7.80 14.74 -14.76
CA TYR A 43 -8.02 14.03 -16.02
C TYR A 43 -9.22 13.08 -16.00
N GLY A 44 -9.84 12.87 -14.85
CA GLY A 44 -11.06 12.06 -14.74
C GLY A 44 -10.94 10.68 -15.33
N ASP A 45 -11.81 10.35 -16.28
CA ASP A 45 -11.90 9.03 -16.87
C ASP A 45 -10.70 8.63 -17.72
N GLU A 46 -9.78 9.55 -18.02
CA GLU A 46 -8.55 9.21 -18.72
C GLU A 46 -7.60 8.37 -17.85
N VAL A 47 -7.76 8.47 -16.51
CA VAL A 47 -6.94 7.71 -15.56
C VAL A 47 -7.49 6.30 -15.44
N LYS A 48 -6.74 5.32 -15.94
CA LYS A 48 -7.15 3.91 -15.99
C LYS A 48 -6.25 3.05 -15.12
N GLY A 49 -6.67 1.81 -14.92
CA GLY A 49 -5.85 0.79 -14.26
C GLY A 49 -6.07 0.62 -12.77
N MET A 50 -6.82 1.52 -12.14
CA MET A 50 -7.09 1.43 -10.70
C MET A 50 -8.42 0.76 -10.43
N THR A 51 -8.40 -0.23 -9.56
CA THR A 51 -9.61 -0.84 -9.01
C THR A 51 -10.13 0.01 -7.86
N ARG A 52 -11.34 -0.30 -7.38
CA ARG A 52 -11.89 0.35 -6.19
C ARG A 52 -10.96 0.19 -4.98
N VAL A 53 -10.41 -1.00 -4.79
CA VAL A 53 -9.46 -1.26 -3.69
C VAL A 53 -8.19 -0.42 -3.86
N GLY A 54 -7.70 -0.29 -5.08
CA GLY A 54 -6.53 0.54 -5.39
C GLY A 54 -6.76 2.01 -5.04
N TRP A 55 -7.92 2.56 -5.37
CA TRP A 55 -8.27 3.94 -5.01
C TRP A 55 -8.36 4.12 -3.48
N THR A 56 -8.96 3.16 -2.79
CA THR A 56 -9.00 3.18 -1.32
C THR A 56 -7.59 3.21 -0.75
N ARG A 57 -6.68 2.40 -1.30
CA ARG A 57 -5.29 2.36 -0.87
C ARG A 57 -4.59 3.70 -1.09
N ALA A 58 -4.75 4.27 -2.29
CA ALA A 58 -4.15 5.56 -2.62
C ALA A 58 -4.63 6.66 -1.66
N ASN A 59 -5.93 6.67 -1.33
CA ASN A 59 -6.48 7.64 -0.37
C ASN A 59 -5.87 7.47 1.02
N GLN A 60 -5.74 6.23 1.49
CA GLN A 60 -5.13 5.95 2.80
C GLN A 60 -3.68 6.43 2.87
N LEU A 61 -2.89 6.09 1.86
CA LEU A 61 -1.48 6.47 1.82
C LEU A 61 -1.31 7.99 1.70
N ALA A 62 -2.12 8.62 0.85
CA ALA A 62 -2.05 10.08 0.66
C ALA A 62 -2.33 10.85 1.95
N LYS A 63 -3.19 10.33 2.81
CA LYS A 63 -3.54 10.93 4.10
C LYS A 63 -2.64 10.47 5.24
N LYS A 64 -1.64 9.64 4.95
CA LYS A 64 -0.75 9.06 5.97
C LYS A 64 -1.53 8.30 7.05
N GLU A 65 -2.61 7.63 6.66
CA GLU A 65 -3.42 6.83 7.58
C GLU A 65 -2.65 5.60 8.06
N LYS A 66 -2.98 5.15 9.25
CA LYS A 66 -2.48 3.88 9.79
C LYS A 66 -3.13 2.73 9.04
N ILE A 67 -2.33 1.77 8.61
CA ILE A 67 -2.79 0.62 7.83
C ILE A 67 -2.45 -0.68 8.55
N SER A 68 -3.29 -1.68 8.33
CA SER A 68 -3.17 -2.99 9.00
C SER A 68 -2.11 -3.87 8.34
N ARG A 69 -1.70 -4.93 9.07
CA ARG A 69 -0.82 -5.94 8.52
C ARG A 69 -1.35 -6.53 7.20
N SER A 70 -2.66 -6.80 7.13
CA SER A 70 -3.24 -7.37 5.89
C SER A 70 -3.11 -6.42 4.72
N THR A 71 -3.27 -5.12 4.95
CA THR A 71 -3.04 -4.10 3.94
C THR A 71 -1.58 -4.06 3.50
N ILE A 72 -0.66 -4.10 4.47
CA ILE A 72 0.78 -4.12 4.19
C ILE A 72 1.15 -5.36 3.37
N ALA A 73 0.56 -6.52 3.71
CA ALA A 73 0.79 -7.75 2.96
C ALA A 73 0.35 -7.62 1.49
N ARG A 74 -0.78 -6.97 1.25
CA ARG A 74 -1.25 -6.69 -0.12
C ARG A 74 -0.30 -5.77 -0.87
N MET A 75 0.17 -4.71 -0.22
CA MET A 75 1.18 -3.81 -0.80
C MET A 75 2.45 -4.57 -1.15
N ALA A 76 2.95 -5.40 -0.22
CA ALA A 76 4.15 -6.20 -0.44
C ALA A 76 4.00 -7.14 -1.63
N SER A 77 2.84 -7.78 -1.78
CA SER A 77 2.57 -8.70 -2.88
C SER A 77 2.51 -7.97 -4.23
N PHE A 78 2.26 -6.66 -4.22
CA PHE A 78 2.22 -5.86 -5.44
C PHE A 78 3.60 -5.77 -6.12
N ALA A 79 4.67 -6.12 -5.41
CA ALA A 79 6.02 -6.18 -5.97
C ALA A 79 6.12 -7.09 -7.21
N ARG A 80 5.20 -8.06 -7.37
CA ARG A 80 5.13 -8.91 -8.57
C ARG A 80 4.89 -8.11 -9.85
N HIS A 81 4.39 -6.87 -9.73
CA HIS A 81 4.12 -5.98 -10.85
C HIS A 81 5.25 -4.95 -11.07
N LYS A 82 6.46 -5.26 -10.63
CA LYS A 82 7.61 -4.35 -10.70
C LYS A 82 7.86 -3.81 -12.12
N ASN A 83 7.51 -4.58 -13.15
CA ASN A 83 7.65 -4.12 -14.53
C ASN A 83 6.84 -2.84 -14.82
N ASN A 84 5.82 -2.56 -13.99
CA ASN A 84 4.99 -1.37 -14.11
C ASN A 84 5.57 -0.14 -13.40
N SER A 85 6.77 -0.26 -12.83
CA SER A 85 7.40 0.84 -12.09
C SER A 85 7.85 1.99 -13.00
N LYS A 86 7.86 1.76 -14.30
CA LYS A 86 8.22 2.76 -15.30
C LYS A 86 7.08 2.94 -16.29
N VAL A 87 6.89 4.19 -16.74
CA VAL A 87 5.90 4.51 -17.77
C VAL A 87 6.32 3.85 -19.08
N ALA A 88 5.35 3.24 -19.77
CA ALA A 88 5.59 2.69 -21.11
C ALA A 88 5.91 3.83 -22.09
N GLU A 89 6.70 3.52 -23.11
CA GLU A 89 7.17 4.51 -24.08
C GLU A 89 6.03 5.31 -24.71
N GLU A 90 4.94 4.62 -25.09
CA GLU A 90 3.77 5.24 -25.73
C GLU A 90 3.02 6.19 -24.79
N ASN A 91 3.26 6.10 -23.48
CA ASN A 91 2.55 6.91 -22.47
C ASN A 91 3.43 7.95 -21.78
N LYS A 92 4.65 8.17 -22.26
CA LYS A 92 5.59 9.10 -21.61
C LYS A 92 5.05 10.53 -21.46
N SER A 93 4.32 11.02 -22.46
CA SER A 93 3.73 12.37 -22.41
C SER A 93 2.40 12.41 -21.65
N THR A 94 1.78 11.25 -21.43
CA THR A 94 0.50 11.11 -20.74
C THR A 94 0.55 9.96 -19.71
N PRO A 95 1.42 10.06 -18.70
CA PRO A 95 1.64 8.94 -17.77
C PRO A 95 0.41 8.51 -17.00
N TRP A 96 -0.56 9.39 -16.84
CA TRP A 96 -1.84 9.07 -16.18
C TRP A 96 -2.69 8.08 -16.99
N LYS A 97 -2.37 7.86 -18.26
CA LYS A 97 -3.04 6.86 -19.11
C LYS A 97 -2.40 5.48 -19.04
N ASP A 98 -1.24 5.37 -18.42
CA ASP A 98 -0.53 4.09 -18.28
C ASP A 98 -1.14 3.31 -17.12
N LYS A 99 -1.92 2.29 -17.43
CA LYS A 99 -2.67 1.49 -16.45
C LYS A 99 -1.77 0.89 -15.37
N GLY A 100 -0.67 0.27 -15.77
CA GLY A 100 0.23 -0.37 -14.83
C GLY A 100 0.96 0.63 -13.95
N TYR A 101 1.39 1.74 -14.53
CA TYR A 101 2.11 2.77 -13.79
C TYR A 101 1.20 3.48 -12.76
N VAL A 102 -0.02 3.80 -13.16
CA VAL A 102 -1.02 4.40 -12.27
C VAL A 102 -1.27 3.49 -11.07
N ALA A 103 -1.50 2.20 -11.31
CA ALA A 103 -1.72 1.23 -10.24
C ALA A 103 -0.47 1.12 -9.34
N TRP A 104 0.71 1.06 -9.93
CA TRP A 104 1.97 0.99 -9.17
C TRP A 104 2.10 2.17 -8.21
N LEU A 105 1.90 3.39 -8.68
CA LEU A 105 1.98 4.60 -7.85
C LEU A 105 0.88 4.64 -6.78
N GLY A 106 -0.34 4.22 -7.14
CA GLY A 106 -1.47 4.20 -6.20
C GLY A 106 -1.25 3.27 -5.02
N TRP A 107 -0.50 2.20 -5.20
CA TRP A 107 -0.12 1.26 -4.15
C TRP A 107 1.16 1.67 -3.42
N GLY A 108 1.63 2.88 -3.64
CA GLY A 108 2.76 3.47 -2.92
C GLY A 108 4.02 3.67 -3.76
N GLY A 109 4.04 3.18 -4.99
CA GLY A 109 5.22 3.22 -5.84
C GLY A 109 6.33 2.34 -5.30
N SER A 110 7.51 2.43 -5.90
CA SER A 110 8.64 1.57 -5.53
C SER A 110 9.02 1.70 -4.05
N SER A 111 9.04 2.92 -3.52
CA SER A 111 9.40 3.15 -2.12
C SER A 111 8.36 2.60 -1.15
N GLY A 112 7.07 2.76 -1.46
CA GLY A 112 5.99 2.27 -0.63
C GLY A 112 5.92 0.75 -0.62
N ILE A 113 6.05 0.14 -1.78
CA ILE A 113 6.00 -1.32 -1.92
C ILE A 113 7.23 -1.96 -1.25
N SER A 114 8.42 -1.38 -1.41
CA SER A 114 9.63 -1.85 -0.72
C SER A 114 9.50 -1.73 0.79
N TRP A 115 8.94 -0.61 1.28
CA TRP A 115 8.66 -0.45 2.70
C TRP A 115 7.74 -1.56 3.19
N ALA A 116 6.68 -1.85 2.43
CA ALA A 116 5.70 -2.88 2.81
C ALA A 116 6.36 -4.25 2.93
N GLN A 117 7.26 -4.59 2.00
CA GLN A 117 8.00 -5.86 2.07
C GLN A 117 8.84 -5.96 3.34
N ARG A 118 9.59 -4.91 3.66
CA ARG A 118 10.42 -4.86 4.87
C ARG A 118 9.57 -4.86 6.13
N LYS A 119 8.50 -4.08 6.14
CA LYS A 119 7.60 -3.95 7.30
C LYS A 119 6.90 -5.27 7.60
N LEU A 120 6.38 -5.93 6.58
CA LEU A 120 5.73 -7.23 6.73
C LEU A 120 6.68 -8.25 7.36
N LYS A 121 7.90 -8.31 6.88
CA LYS A 121 8.93 -9.20 7.41
C LYS A 121 9.23 -8.87 8.88
N SER A 122 9.36 -7.59 9.21
CA SER A 122 9.58 -7.12 10.58
C SER A 122 8.44 -7.51 11.52
N ILE A 123 7.19 -7.32 11.07
CA ILE A 123 6.00 -7.68 11.84
C ILE A 123 5.98 -9.19 12.12
N ASP A 124 6.23 -9.99 11.09
CA ASP A 124 6.13 -11.45 11.16
C ASP A 124 7.29 -12.10 11.95
N ASN A 125 8.37 -11.37 12.15
CA ASN A 125 9.53 -11.87 12.90
C ASN A 125 9.52 -11.45 14.38
N LYS A 126 8.46 -10.84 14.87
CA LYS A 126 8.34 -10.46 16.29
C LYS A 126 8.14 -11.65 17.20
#